data_3f672298c0c46d60001b4f18a2a86549
#
_entry.id   3f672298c0c46d60001b4f18a2a86549
#
_cell.length_a   1.000
_cell.length_b   1.000
_cell.length_c   1.000
_cell.angle_alpha   90.00
_cell.angle_beta   90.00
_cell.angle_gamma   90.00
#
_symmetry.space_group_name_H-M   'P 1'
#
loop_
_entity.id
_entity.type
_entity.pdbx_description
1 polymer ?
#
loop_
_entity_poly.entity_id
_entity_poly.type
_entity_poly.pdbx_seq_one_letter_code
_entity_poly.pdbx_strand_id
1 'polypeptide(L)'
;MPSVMFGETKIDYKTKISNNRKTIGISVDYDNGVIVTLPKEIAQEEIDKVVLQKAPWILDKLHEFSEVIIKPSENEFVSGEKYLYLGRAYRLKVFERENLTKPRLVFHRGKFNVEIKHDLSNEEQKKIVRKLILKWFLGKAESFLEERVEILSEKTGINPQGVKLREQQKRWGSCTKDNILIFNWLIIMAPVAVIDYIIIHELCHLKYPNHSDKFWKEVVVFCPDFQKRRDWLRLNGPMLNF
;
A
#
# COMPACT_ATOMS: atom_id res chain seq x y z
N MET A 1 21.39 -18.37 -5.27
CA MET A 1 19.99 -18.30 -4.91
C MET A 1 19.39 -19.66 -5.20
N PRO A 2 18.69 -20.30 -4.27
CA PRO A 2 18.01 -21.57 -4.54
C PRO A 2 16.91 -21.37 -5.60
N SER A 3 16.66 -22.40 -6.40
CA SER A 3 15.68 -22.38 -7.48
C SER A 3 15.11 -23.76 -7.74
N VAL A 4 13.88 -23.82 -8.24
CA VAL A 4 13.23 -25.05 -8.71
C VAL A 4 12.74 -24.88 -10.15
N MET A 5 12.63 -25.98 -10.88
CA MET A 5 12.05 -26.00 -12.23
C MET A 5 10.61 -26.49 -12.15
N PHE A 6 9.67 -25.74 -12.70
CA PHE A 6 8.28 -26.16 -12.88
C PHE A 6 7.94 -26.11 -14.37
N GLY A 7 7.90 -27.27 -15.00
CA GLY A 7 7.93 -27.37 -16.46
C GLY A 7 9.22 -26.75 -17.01
N GLU A 8 9.09 -25.81 -17.95
CA GLU A 8 10.21 -25.06 -18.53
C GLU A 8 10.54 -23.77 -17.75
N THR A 9 9.76 -23.44 -16.72
CA THR A 9 9.92 -22.18 -15.99
C THR A 9 10.74 -22.36 -14.73
N LYS A 10 11.82 -21.56 -14.60
CA LYS A 10 12.66 -21.50 -13.41
C LYS A 10 12.04 -20.53 -12.38
N ILE A 11 11.87 -21.01 -11.15
CA ILE A 11 11.42 -20.21 -10.01
C ILE A 11 12.60 -20.02 -9.06
N ASP A 12 13.18 -18.83 -9.06
CA ASP A 12 14.19 -18.43 -8.10
C ASP A 12 13.52 -17.94 -6.81
N TYR A 13 14.07 -18.29 -5.63
CA TYR A 13 13.51 -17.84 -4.37
C TYR A 13 14.59 -17.57 -3.31
N LYS A 14 14.23 -16.76 -2.30
CA LYS A 14 15.06 -16.46 -1.13
C LYS A 14 14.48 -17.18 0.09
N THR A 15 15.34 -17.65 0.99
CA THR A 15 14.92 -18.22 2.27
C THR A 15 15.13 -17.23 3.41
N LYS A 16 14.23 -17.25 4.39
CA LYS A 16 14.31 -16.45 5.62
C LYS A 16 13.84 -17.28 6.80
N ILE A 17 14.60 -17.34 7.90
CA ILE A 17 14.20 -18.00 9.14
C ILE A 17 13.41 -17.02 10.00
N SER A 18 12.33 -17.49 10.63
CA SER A 18 11.49 -16.73 11.56
C SER A 18 11.03 -17.60 12.72
N ASN A 19 11.54 -17.31 13.90
CA ASN A 19 11.23 -18.04 15.14
C ASN A 19 9.76 -17.91 15.59
N ASN A 20 9.00 -16.98 15.01
CA ASN A 20 7.59 -16.76 15.32
C ASN A 20 6.63 -17.64 14.51
N ARG A 21 7.15 -18.55 13.67
CA ARG A 21 6.34 -19.44 12.81
C ARG A 21 6.47 -20.89 13.20
N LYS A 22 5.39 -21.64 12.99
CA LYS A 22 5.37 -23.11 13.16
C LYS A 22 5.35 -23.86 11.82
N THR A 23 5.15 -23.16 10.70
CA THR A 23 5.02 -23.75 9.36
C THR A 23 5.81 -22.95 8.32
N ILE A 24 6.19 -23.58 7.22
CA ILE A 24 6.75 -22.93 6.04
C ILE A 24 5.71 -21.96 5.48
N GLY A 25 6.12 -20.75 5.16
CA GLY A 25 5.28 -19.76 4.47
C GLY A 25 5.93 -19.28 3.21
N ILE A 26 5.17 -19.20 2.12
CA ILE A 26 5.62 -18.59 0.87
C ILE A 26 4.95 -17.25 0.71
N SER A 27 5.72 -16.23 0.37
CA SER A 27 5.22 -14.92 -0.05
C SER A 27 5.88 -14.53 -1.37
N VAL A 28 5.12 -13.90 -2.24
CA VAL A 28 5.63 -13.31 -3.47
C VAL A 28 5.52 -11.80 -3.31
N ASP A 29 6.63 -11.12 -3.51
CA ASP A 29 6.78 -9.67 -3.27
C ASP A 29 7.26 -9.02 -4.56
N TYR A 30 6.78 -7.82 -4.87
CA TYR A 30 7.13 -7.13 -6.11
C TYR A 30 8.62 -6.81 -6.21
N ASP A 31 9.24 -6.36 -5.12
CA ASP A 31 10.66 -5.95 -5.10
C ASP A 31 11.61 -7.11 -4.83
N ASN A 32 11.16 -8.08 -4.03
CA ASN A 32 12.01 -9.15 -3.51
C ASN A 32 11.80 -10.49 -4.18
N GLY A 33 10.78 -10.62 -5.05
CA GLY A 33 10.41 -11.88 -5.69
C GLY A 33 9.82 -12.88 -4.71
N VAL A 34 10.15 -14.15 -4.87
CA VAL A 34 9.64 -15.25 -4.05
C VAL A 34 10.46 -15.37 -2.77
N ILE A 35 9.79 -15.29 -1.60
CA ILE A 35 10.41 -15.44 -0.28
C ILE A 35 9.76 -16.61 0.44
N VAL A 36 10.57 -17.59 0.83
CA VAL A 36 10.17 -18.73 1.65
C VAL A 36 10.59 -18.47 3.09
N THR A 37 9.63 -18.33 4.00
CA THR A 37 9.90 -18.11 5.42
C THR A 37 9.78 -19.42 6.17
N LEU A 38 10.85 -19.82 6.84
CA LEU A 38 11.02 -21.11 7.53
C LEU A 38 10.89 -20.93 9.04
N PRO A 39 10.27 -21.89 9.78
CA PRO A 39 10.22 -21.87 11.25
C PRO A 39 11.56 -22.23 11.90
N LYS A 40 12.40 -22.99 11.21
CA LYS A 40 13.74 -23.45 11.58
C LYS A 40 14.53 -23.79 10.34
N GLU A 41 15.75 -24.22 10.48
CA GLU A 41 16.51 -24.82 9.37
C GLU A 41 15.83 -26.14 8.94
N ILE A 42 15.60 -26.26 7.65
CA ILE A 42 14.92 -27.38 6.98
C ILE A 42 15.78 -27.77 5.78
N ALA A 43 15.80 -29.06 5.47
CA ALA A 43 16.53 -29.56 4.30
C ALA A 43 16.05 -28.89 3.00
N GLN A 44 16.99 -28.62 2.09
CA GLN A 44 16.69 -27.94 0.84
C GLN A 44 15.63 -28.66 0.01
N GLU A 45 15.69 -29.99 -0.02
CA GLU A 45 14.75 -30.83 -0.79
C GLU A 45 13.30 -30.69 -0.27
N GLU A 46 13.11 -30.47 1.04
CA GLU A 46 11.80 -30.26 1.64
C GLU A 46 11.25 -28.88 1.25
N ILE A 47 12.11 -27.87 1.24
CA ILE A 47 11.75 -26.50 0.79
C ILE A 47 11.35 -26.54 -0.69
N ASP A 48 12.16 -27.19 -1.51
CA ASP A 48 11.92 -27.30 -2.96
C ASP A 48 10.57 -27.98 -3.26
N LYS A 49 10.22 -29.06 -2.52
CA LYS A 49 8.91 -29.73 -2.65
C LYS A 49 7.75 -28.77 -2.34
N VAL A 50 7.86 -27.97 -1.28
CA VAL A 50 6.81 -27.02 -0.91
C VAL A 50 6.69 -25.90 -1.97
N VAL A 51 7.81 -25.42 -2.50
CA VAL A 51 7.82 -24.42 -3.58
C VAL A 51 7.18 -24.99 -4.85
N LEU A 52 7.52 -26.23 -5.24
CA LEU A 52 6.93 -26.91 -6.40
C LEU A 52 5.41 -27.14 -6.24
N GLN A 53 4.95 -27.54 -5.05
CA GLN A 53 3.50 -27.69 -4.80
C GLN A 53 2.74 -26.37 -4.96
N LYS A 54 3.39 -25.25 -4.71
CA LYS A 54 2.81 -23.90 -4.83
C LYS A 54 3.20 -23.19 -6.12
N ALA A 55 3.93 -23.87 -7.02
CA ALA A 55 4.44 -23.26 -8.26
C ALA A 55 3.36 -22.60 -9.12
N PRO A 56 2.19 -23.20 -9.39
CA PRO A 56 1.15 -22.53 -10.15
C PRO A 56 0.75 -21.19 -9.53
N TRP A 57 0.48 -21.16 -8.23
CA TRP A 57 0.14 -19.94 -7.52
C TRP A 57 1.29 -18.91 -7.50
N ILE A 58 2.53 -19.37 -7.38
CA ILE A 58 3.72 -18.49 -7.43
C ILE A 58 3.84 -17.85 -8.82
N LEU A 59 3.68 -18.64 -9.87
CA LEU A 59 3.79 -18.15 -11.25
C LEU A 59 2.66 -17.18 -11.59
N ASP A 60 1.42 -17.46 -11.16
CA ASP A 60 0.32 -16.52 -11.30
C ASP A 60 0.64 -15.18 -10.62
N LYS A 61 1.22 -15.22 -9.40
CA LYS A 61 1.63 -14.00 -8.70
C LYS A 61 2.78 -13.26 -9.37
N LEU A 62 3.78 -13.98 -9.87
CA LEU A 62 4.88 -13.37 -10.62
C LEU A 62 4.39 -12.76 -11.95
N HIS A 63 3.46 -13.41 -12.62
CA HIS A 63 2.82 -12.87 -13.83
C HIS A 63 2.00 -11.62 -13.51
N GLU A 64 1.19 -11.64 -12.45
CA GLU A 64 0.48 -10.45 -11.94
C GLU A 64 1.44 -9.25 -11.74
N PHE A 65 2.62 -9.49 -11.19
CA PHE A 65 3.61 -8.42 -10.98
C PHE A 65 4.33 -8.00 -12.27
N SER A 66 4.50 -8.90 -13.24
CA SER A 66 5.10 -8.55 -14.54
C SER A 66 4.19 -7.66 -15.41
N GLU A 67 2.87 -7.71 -15.18
CA GLU A 67 1.90 -6.79 -15.81
C GLU A 67 2.01 -5.36 -15.27
N VAL A 68 2.63 -5.15 -14.10
CA VAL A 68 2.91 -3.83 -13.54
C VAL A 68 4.10 -3.22 -14.27
N ILE A 69 3.81 -2.50 -15.34
CA ILE A 69 4.77 -2.05 -16.38
C ILE A 69 5.76 -0.98 -15.89
N ILE A 70 5.57 -0.36 -14.72
CA ILE A 70 6.37 0.79 -14.28
C ILE A 70 6.85 0.58 -12.85
N LYS A 71 8.19 0.42 -12.67
CA LYS A 71 8.80 0.66 -11.35
C LYS A 71 8.55 2.12 -10.97
N PRO A 72 8.04 2.39 -9.76
CA PRO A 72 7.98 3.76 -9.28
C PRO A 72 9.39 4.35 -9.29
N SER A 73 9.60 5.43 -10.03
CA SER A 73 10.82 6.22 -9.88
C SER A 73 10.83 6.86 -8.50
N GLU A 74 12.01 6.98 -7.90
CA GLU A 74 12.15 7.81 -6.70
C GLU A 74 11.72 9.24 -7.01
N ASN A 75 10.92 9.83 -6.10
CA ASN A 75 10.51 11.21 -6.25
C ASN A 75 11.70 12.14 -6.06
N GLU A 76 11.90 13.05 -6.99
CA GLU A 76 12.93 14.07 -6.95
C GLU A 76 12.50 15.33 -6.19
N PHE A 77 11.20 15.49 -5.96
CA PHE A 77 10.56 16.63 -5.27
C PHE A 77 10.84 17.97 -5.96
N VAL A 78 10.84 17.97 -7.28
CA VAL A 78 11.08 19.14 -8.14
C VAL A 78 9.82 19.62 -8.84
N SER A 79 9.84 20.87 -9.30
CA SER A 79 8.74 21.44 -10.07
C SER A 79 8.46 20.63 -11.34
N GLY A 80 7.17 20.28 -11.54
CA GLY A 80 6.71 19.49 -12.70
C GLY A 80 6.29 18.07 -12.31
N GLU A 81 6.81 17.50 -11.25
CA GLU A 81 6.38 16.19 -10.73
C GLU A 81 4.89 16.15 -10.40
N LYS A 82 4.33 14.96 -10.48
CA LYS A 82 2.91 14.72 -10.20
C LYS A 82 2.76 13.75 -9.05
N TYR A 83 1.90 14.10 -8.13
CA TYR A 83 1.50 13.27 -6.98
C TYR A 83 0.03 12.90 -7.10
N LEU A 84 -0.27 11.63 -6.86
CA LEU A 84 -1.65 11.16 -6.81
C LEU A 84 -2.32 11.60 -5.50
N TYR A 85 -3.56 12.05 -5.58
CA TYR A 85 -4.43 12.32 -4.44
C TYR A 85 -5.87 12.02 -4.83
N LEU A 86 -6.51 11.11 -4.09
CA LEU A 86 -7.87 10.61 -4.38
C LEU A 86 -8.05 10.18 -5.85
N GLY A 87 -7.06 9.46 -6.39
CA GLY A 87 -7.05 8.91 -7.74
C GLY A 87 -6.75 9.91 -8.86
N ARG A 88 -6.43 11.16 -8.54
CA ARG A 88 -6.09 12.20 -9.52
C ARG A 88 -4.65 12.65 -9.36
N ALA A 89 -3.99 12.94 -10.49
CA ALA A 89 -2.61 13.43 -10.50
C ALA A 89 -2.58 14.95 -10.42
N TYR A 90 -1.83 15.48 -9.46
CA TYR A 90 -1.66 16.91 -9.22
C TYR A 90 -0.19 17.30 -9.30
N ARG A 91 0.07 18.42 -9.98
CA ARG A 91 1.43 18.88 -10.25
C ARG A 91 2.02 19.65 -9.08
N LEU A 92 3.28 19.36 -8.77
CA LEU A 92 4.12 20.16 -7.87
C LEU A 92 4.65 21.39 -8.58
N LYS A 93 4.64 22.53 -7.88
CA LYS A 93 5.33 23.77 -8.24
C LYS A 93 6.12 24.23 -7.02
N VAL A 94 7.42 24.39 -7.18
CA VAL A 94 8.33 24.91 -6.17
C VAL A 94 8.70 26.33 -6.55
N PHE A 95 8.57 27.26 -5.63
CA PHE A 95 8.88 28.69 -5.79
C PHE A 95 9.93 29.10 -4.76
N GLU A 96 11.00 29.68 -5.22
CA GLU A 96 12.01 30.28 -4.36
C GLU A 96 11.61 31.72 -3.99
N ARG A 97 11.86 32.10 -2.72
CA ARG A 97 11.51 33.41 -2.17
C ARG A 97 12.67 33.94 -1.34
N GLU A 98 13.11 35.17 -1.59
CA GLU A 98 14.21 35.80 -0.84
C GLU A 98 13.82 36.06 0.62
N ASN A 99 12.62 36.57 0.90
CA ASN A 99 12.17 36.99 2.20
C ASN A 99 11.20 36.01 2.88
N LEU A 100 11.40 34.70 2.69
CA LEU A 100 10.53 33.68 3.27
C LEU A 100 10.93 33.37 4.72
N THR A 101 10.03 33.57 5.67
CA THR A 101 10.27 33.26 7.09
C THR A 101 10.32 31.73 7.33
N LYS A 102 9.35 31.00 6.74
CA LYS A 102 9.26 29.54 6.88
C LYS A 102 8.76 28.91 5.58
N PRO A 103 9.33 27.78 5.16
CA PRO A 103 8.81 27.03 4.01
C PRO A 103 7.36 26.61 4.24
N ARG A 104 6.54 26.69 3.19
CA ARG A 104 5.11 26.33 3.27
C ARG A 104 4.62 25.66 2.01
N LEU A 105 3.58 24.85 2.15
CA LEU A 105 2.85 24.20 1.07
C LEU A 105 1.39 24.67 1.10
N VAL A 106 0.88 25.07 -0.05
CA VAL A 106 -0.53 25.39 -0.27
C VAL A 106 -1.05 24.56 -1.45
N PHE A 107 -2.04 23.72 -1.20
CA PHE A 107 -2.76 23.03 -2.26
C PHE A 107 -3.86 23.95 -2.79
N HIS A 108 -3.66 24.48 -3.99
CA HIS A 108 -4.57 25.45 -4.59
C HIS A 108 -4.73 25.20 -6.09
N ARG A 109 -5.97 25.27 -6.58
CA ARG A 109 -6.33 25.08 -8.01
C ARG A 109 -5.71 23.80 -8.61
N GLY A 110 -5.75 22.70 -7.87
CA GLY A 110 -5.24 21.42 -8.32
C GLY A 110 -3.70 21.35 -8.46
N LYS A 111 -2.97 22.13 -7.67
CA LYS A 111 -1.50 22.15 -7.66
C LYS A 111 -0.97 22.19 -6.23
N PHE A 112 0.12 21.49 -6.00
CA PHE A 112 0.94 21.62 -4.80
C PHE A 112 1.89 22.80 -5.01
N ASN A 113 1.60 23.95 -4.41
CA ASN A 113 2.47 25.12 -4.48
C ASN A 113 3.32 25.14 -3.21
N VAL A 114 4.62 24.92 -3.36
CA VAL A 114 5.59 24.93 -2.26
C VAL A 114 6.46 26.18 -2.40
N GLU A 115 6.55 26.96 -1.32
CA GLU A 115 7.47 28.08 -1.24
C GLU A 115 8.62 27.73 -0.30
N ILE A 116 9.84 27.89 -0.77
CA ILE A 116 11.10 27.65 -0.05
C ILE A 116 11.98 28.90 -0.09
N LYS A 117 13.00 28.94 0.78
CA LYS A 117 14.00 30.01 0.72
C LYS A 117 14.83 29.90 -0.54
N HIS A 118 15.24 31.03 -1.06
CA HIS A 118 16.31 31.13 -2.05
C HIS A 118 17.63 30.64 -1.43
N ASP A 119 18.61 30.31 -2.26
CA ASP A 119 19.97 29.85 -1.87
C ASP A 119 20.06 28.52 -1.09
N LEU A 120 19.10 27.64 -1.25
CA LEU A 120 19.21 26.25 -0.74
C LEU A 120 19.90 25.36 -1.78
N SER A 121 20.74 24.46 -1.32
CA SER A 121 21.26 23.38 -2.17
C SER A 121 20.12 22.44 -2.63
N ASN A 122 20.31 21.73 -3.74
CA ASN A 122 19.33 20.79 -4.27
C ASN A 122 18.88 19.74 -3.22
N GLU A 123 19.84 19.24 -2.41
CA GLU A 123 19.55 18.28 -1.37
C GLU A 123 18.71 18.86 -0.21
N GLU A 124 18.96 20.11 0.17
CA GLU A 124 18.16 20.80 1.17
C GLU A 124 16.75 21.10 0.66
N GLN A 125 16.62 21.55 -0.59
CA GLN A 125 15.31 21.73 -1.24
C GLN A 125 14.54 20.42 -1.24
N LYS A 126 15.13 19.32 -1.72
CA LYS A 126 14.52 17.98 -1.76
C LYS A 126 13.99 17.56 -0.39
N LYS A 127 14.81 17.70 0.66
CA LYS A 127 14.41 17.37 2.05
C LYS A 127 13.25 18.22 2.56
N ILE A 128 13.28 19.52 2.30
CA ILE A 128 12.24 20.45 2.76
C ILE A 128 10.93 20.19 2.01
N VAL A 129 10.97 20.08 0.68
CA VAL A 129 9.79 19.84 -0.16
C VAL A 129 9.15 18.49 0.21
N ARG A 130 9.97 17.42 0.33
CA ARG A 130 9.51 16.11 0.78
C ARG A 130 8.79 16.18 2.13
N LYS A 131 9.38 16.84 3.12
CA LYS A 131 8.78 16.99 4.46
C LYS A 131 7.43 17.71 4.41
N LEU A 132 7.30 18.75 3.61
CA LEU A 132 6.06 19.53 3.47
C LEU A 132 4.96 18.71 2.79
N ILE A 133 5.29 18.00 1.70
CA ILE A 133 4.34 17.16 0.97
C ILE A 133 3.91 15.98 1.87
N LEU A 134 4.85 15.30 2.54
CA LEU A 134 4.54 14.22 3.47
C LEU A 134 3.58 14.68 4.59
N LYS A 135 3.89 15.80 5.21
CA LYS A 135 3.03 16.38 6.28
C LYS A 135 1.62 16.66 5.75
N TRP A 136 1.52 17.18 4.53
CA TRP A 136 0.23 17.45 3.90
C TRP A 136 -0.56 16.15 3.65
N PHE A 137 0.09 15.13 3.08
CA PHE A 137 -0.55 13.83 2.83
C PHE A 137 -1.01 13.15 4.10
N LEU A 138 -0.16 13.12 5.14
CA LEU A 138 -0.53 12.52 6.43
C LEU A 138 -1.76 13.21 7.05
N GLY A 139 -1.79 14.55 7.08
CA GLY A 139 -2.95 15.27 7.59
C GLY A 139 -4.21 15.08 6.75
N LYS A 140 -4.07 14.95 5.41
CA LYS A 140 -5.22 14.65 4.53
C LYS A 140 -5.68 13.20 4.67
N ALA A 141 -4.77 12.26 4.82
CA ALA A 141 -5.11 10.86 5.03
C ALA A 141 -5.86 10.67 6.37
N GLU A 142 -5.38 11.31 7.43
CA GLU A 142 -6.02 11.24 8.74
C GLU A 142 -7.47 11.74 8.68
N SER A 143 -7.68 13.02 8.32
CA SER A 143 -9.02 13.61 8.28
C SER A 143 -9.96 12.90 7.31
N PHE A 144 -9.47 12.52 6.12
CA PHE A 144 -10.31 11.86 5.11
C PHE A 144 -10.71 10.44 5.52
N LEU A 145 -9.77 9.65 6.05
CA LEU A 145 -10.06 8.27 6.44
C LEU A 145 -10.96 8.20 7.67
N GLU A 146 -10.79 9.10 8.64
CA GLU A 146 -11.69 9.20 9.80
C GLU A 146 -13.14 9.51 9.35
N GLU A 147 -13.33 10.58 8.58
CA GLU A 147 -14.63 10.94 8.02
C GLU A 147 -15.24 9.80 7.18
N ARG A 148 -14.40 9.14 6.36
CA ARG A 148 -14.90 8.09 5.47
C ARG A 148 -15.26 6.80 6.20
N VAL A 149 -14.52 6.46 7.27
CA VAL A 149 -14.87 5.36 8.16
C VAL A 149 -16.19 5.64 8.87
N GLU A 150 -16.42 6.84 9.36
CA GLU A 150 -17.68 7.24 9.99
C GLU A 150 -18.87 7.02 9.04
N ILE A 151 -18.81 7.59 7.82
CA ILE A 151 -19.86 7.43 6.79
C ILE A 151 -20.12 5.94 6.46
N LEU A 152 -19.07 5.14 6.30
CA LEU A 152 -19.20 3.73 5.96
C LEU A 152 -19.62 2.87 7.16
N SER A 153 -19.29 3.26 8.38
CA SER A 153 -19.79 2.63 9.60
C SER A 153 -21.28 2.81 9.76
N GLU A 154 -21.83 4.00 9.52
CA GLU A 154 -23.26 4.24 9.48
C GLU A 154 -23.97 3.38 8.42
N LYS A 155 -23.39 3.33 7.21
CA LYS A 155 -23.92 2.54 6.10
C LYS A 155 -23.94 1.03 6.39
N THR A 156 -22.91 0.51 7.05
CA THR A 156 -22.75 -0.94 7.30
C THR A 156 -23.34 -1.38 8.64
N GLY A 157 -23.58 -0.46 9.55
CA GLY A 157 -23.95 -0.76 10.93
C GLY A 157 -22.80 -1.38 11.75
N ILE A 158 -21.53 -1.25 11.29
CA ILE A 158 -20.34 -1.81 11.93
C ILE A 158 -19.47 -0.67 12.42
N ASN A 159 -19.27 -0.56 13.73
CA ASN A 159 -18.55 0.57 14.34
C ASN A 159 -17.21 0.09 14.90
N PRO A 160 -16.07 0.62 14.41
CA PRO A 160 -14.76 0.37 15.00
C PRO A 160 -14.57 1.23 16.27
N GLN A 161 -13.61 0.82 17.12
CA GLN A 161 -13.23 1.60 18.30
C GLN A 161 -12.32 2.80 17.97
N GLY A 162 -11.78 2.84 16.77
CA GLY A 162 -10.94 3.93 16.29
C GLY A 162 -10.22 3.64 15.01
N VAL A 163 -9.59 4.67 14.48
CA VAL A 163 -8.78 4.63 13.25
C VAL A 163 -7.36 5.06 13.57
N LYS A 164 -6.36 4.39 12.97
CA LYS A 164 -4.95 4.76 13.06
C LYS A 164 -4.30 4.69 11.70
N LEU A 165 -3.34 5.57 11.47
CA LEU A 165 -2.49 5.54 10.29
C LEU A 165 -1.13 4.93 10.61
N ARG A 166 -0.62 4.15 9.67
CA ARG A 166 0.76 3.65 9.70
C ARG A 166 1.30 3.55 8.29
N GLU A 167 2.61 3.59 8.15
CA GLU A 167 3.27 3.14 6.93
C GLU A 167 3.44 1.62 7.03
N GLN A 168 2.85 0.89 6.07
CA GLN A 168 2.88 -0.57 6.03
C GLN A 168 3.35 -1.03 4.64
N GLN A 169 4.37 -1.86 4.58
CA GLN A 169 4.92 -2.33 3.30
C GLN A 169 4.05 -3.38 2.58
N LYS A 170 3.18 -4.09 3.31
CA LYS A 170 2.48 -5.29 2.77
C LYS A 170 0.96 -5.24 2.84
N ARG A 171 0.37 -4.18 3.36
CA ARG A 171 -1.07 -4.09 3.60
C ARG A 171 -1.56 -2.67 3.41
N TRP A 172 -2.76 -2.53 2.89
CA TRP A 172 -3.46 -1.26 2.80
C TRP A 172 -4.30 -0.97 4.05
N GLY A 173 -4.78 -2.04 4.69
CA GLY A 173 -5.52 -1.97 5.94
C GLY A 173 -5.28 -3.18 6.82
N SER A 174 -5.70 -3.10 8.07
CA SER A 174 -5.81 -4.21 9.02
C SER A 174 -6.71 -3.84 10.18
N CYS A 175 -7.40 -4.83 10.75
CA CYS A 175 -8.17 -4.70 11.97
C CYS A 175 -7.41 -5.35 13.15
N THR A 176 -7.37 -4.67 14.31
CA THR A 176 -6.80 -5.23 15.54
C THR A 176 -7.83 -6.00 16.35
N LYS A 177 -7.38 -6.79 17.34
CA LYS A 177 -8.26 -7.47 18.30
C LYS A 177 -9.12 -6.50 19.12
N ASP A 178 -8.65 -5.28 19.31
CA ASP A 178 -9.35 -4.21 20.02
C ASP A 178 -10.28 -3.41 19.10
N ASN A 179 -10.64 -3.95 17.94
CA ASN A 179 -11.52 -3.32 16.95
C ASN A 179 -11.02 -1.95 16.44
N ILE A 180 -9.71 -1.73 16.42
CA ILE A 180 -9.08 -0.53 15.84
C ILE A 180 -8.72 -0.84 14.39
N LEU A 181 -9.15 0.00 13.46
CA LEU A 181 -8.75 -0.07 12.07
C LEU A 181 -7.41 0.66 11.88
N ILE A 182 -6.49 0.03 11.18
CA ILE A 182 -5.18 0.62 10.85
C ILE A 182 -5.07 0.67 9.34
N PHE A 183 -4.83 1.86 8.78
CA PHE A 183 -4.66 2.04 7.34
C PHE A 183 -3.24 2.48 6.99
N ASN A 184 -2.75 2.02 5.84
CA ASN A 184 -1.58 2.59 5.22
C ASN A 184 -1.96 3.98 4.67
N TRP A 185 -1.30 5.03 5.13
CA TRP A 185 -1.60 6.40 4.71
C TRP A 185 -1.47 6.61 3.19
N LEU A 186 -0.64 5.82 2.50
CA LEU A 186 -0.48 5.89 1.04
C LEU A 186 -1.78 5.58 0.27
N ILE A 187 -2.76 4.93 0.92
CA ILE A 187 -4.04 4.64 0.28
C ILE A 187 -4.80 5.89 -0.12
N ILE A 188 -4.50 7.06 0.48
CA ILE A 188 -5.09 8.35 0.11
C ILE A 188 -4.79 8.76 -1.34
N MET A 189 -3.79 8.13 -1.96
CA MET A 189 -3.46 8.33 -3.36
C MET A 189 -4.40 7.58 -4.31
N ALA A 190 -5.09 6.54 -3.82
CA ALA A 190 -6.02 5.74 -4.59
C ALA A 190 -7.35 6.48 -4.88
N PRO A 191 -8.13 6.05 -5.89
CA PRO A 191 -9.49 6.52 -6.08
C PRO A 191 -10.37 6.28 -4.85
N VAL A 192 -11.28 7.19 -4.56
CA VAL A 192 -12.18 7.11 -3.39
C VAL A 192 -12.90 5.76 -3.32
N ALA A 193 -13.39 5.26 -4.45
CA ALA A 193 -14.06 3.96 -4.50
C ALA A 193 -13.16 2.80 -4.03
N VAL A 194 -11.85 2.87 -4.31
CA VAL A 194 -10.88 1.87 -3.87
C VAL A 194 -10.59 2.00 -2.37
N ILE A 195 -10.53 3.24 -1.87
CA ILE A 195 -10.41 3.52 -0.43
C ILE A 195 -11.63 2.95 0.31
N ASP A 196 -12.83 3.18 -0.20
CA ASP A 196 -14.07 2.64 0.36
C ASP A 196 -14.06 1.12 0.45
N TYR A 197 -13.56 0.46 -0.59
CA TYR A 197 -13.42 -1.00 -0.57
C TYR A 197 -12.52 -1.47 0.58
N ILE A 198 -11.38 -0.83 0.77
CA ILE A 198 -10.46 -1.20 1.88
C ILE A 198 -11.14 -0.94 3.23
N ILE A 199 -11.82 0.17 3.40
CA ILE A 199 -12.53 0.48 4.66
C ILE A 199 -13.63 -0.57 4.91
N ILE A 200 -14.46 -0.89 3.92
CA ILE A 200 -15.50 -1.93 4.04
C ILE A 200 -14.89 -3.29 4.37
N HIS A 201 -13.77 -3.64 3.73
CA HIS A 201 -13.05 -4.88 3.98
C HIS A 201 -12.60 -4.98 5.45
N GLU A 202 -12.01 -3.93 5.99
CA GLU A 202 -11.56 -3.90 7.39
C GLU A 202 -12.75 -3.84 8.38
N LEU A 203 -13.84 -3.14 8.04
CA LEU A 203 -15.06 -3.17 8.83
C LEU A 203 -15.67 -4.57 8.89
N CYS A 204 -15.70 -5.31 7.76
CA CYS A 204 -16.18 -6.69 7.74
C CYS A 204 -15.34 -7.62 8.61
N HIS A 205 -14.04 -7.34 8.82
CA HIS A 205 -13.19 -8.10 9.73
C HIS A 205 -13.59 -7.97 11.21
N LEU A 206 -14.33 -6.93 11.60
CA LEU A 206 -14.90 -6.81 12.94
C LEU A 206 -15.97 -7.89 13.22
N LYS A 207 -16.66 -8.38 12.18
CA LYS A 207 -17.64 -9.48 12.29
C LYS A 207 -17.02 -10.83 11.95
N TYR A 208 -16.15 -10.88 10.96
CA TYR A 208 -15.59 -12.11 10.39
C TYR A 208 -14.06 -12.01 10.33
N PRO A 209 -13.33 -12.56 11.32
CA PRO A 209 -11.87 -12.42 11.40
C PRO A 209 -11.09 -13.05 10.24
N ASN A 210 -11.72 -13.93 9.48
CA ASN A 210 -11.12 -14.62 8.34
C ASN A 210 -11.93 -14.38 7.06
N HIS A 211 -11.29 -14.60 5.90
CA HIS A 211 -11.91 -14.43 4.59
C HIS A 211 -12.80 -15.62 4.18
N SER A 212 -13.73 -16.03 5.06
CA SER A 212 -14.71 -17.08 4.80
C SER A 212 -15.77 -16.63 3.78
N ASP A 213 -16.61 -17.56 3.30
CA ASP A 213 -17.75 -17.22 2.41
C ASP A 213 -18.69 -16.19 3.03
N LYS A 214 -18.88 -16.24 4.37
CA LYS A 214 -19.68 -15.25 5.09
C LYS A 214 -19.08 -13.86 5.03
N PHE A 215 -17.75 -13.76 5.17
CA PHE A 215 -17.02 -12.51 5.01
C PHE A 215 -17.24 -11.90 3.62
N TRP A 216 -17.01 -12.69 2.56
CA TRP A 216 -17.14 -12.19 1.20
C TRP A 216 -18.61 -11.84 0.84
N LYS A 217 -19.59 -12.58 1.34
CA LYS A 217 -21.00 -12.23 1.20
C LYS A 217 -21.31 -10.87 1.82
N GLU A 218 -20.78 -10.57 3.01
CA GLU A 218 -20.95 -9.27 3.67
C GLU A 218 -20.27 -8.15 2.85
N VAL A 219 -19.04 -8.37 2.37
CA VAL A 219 -18.34 -7.40 1.51
C VAL A 219 -19.15 -7.09 0.26
N VAL A 220 -19.72 -8.10 -0.41
CA VAL A 220 -20.55 -7.92 -1.62
C VAL A 220 -21.78 -7.06 -1.37
N VAL A 221 -22.41 -7.18 -0.19
CA VAL A 221 -23.59 -6.38 0.17
C VAL A 221 -23.29 -4.88 0.11
N PHE A 222 -22.14 -4.47 0.63
CA PHE A 222 -21.78 -3.05 0.72
C PHE A 222 -20.92 -2.55 -0.43
N CYS A 223 -20.23 -3.46 -1.12
CA CYS A 223 -19.31 -3.20 -2.24
C CYS A 223 -19.48 -4.27 -3.33
N PRO A 224 -20.56 -4.22 -4.14
CA PRO A 224 -20.85 -5.25 -5.15
C PRO A 224 -19.73 -5.40 -6.20
N ASP A 225 -19.02 -4.34 -6.50
CA ASP A 225 -17.93 -4.29 -7.46
C ASP A 225 -16.52 -4.45 -6.81
N PHE A 226 -16.46 -5.05 -5.60
CA PHE A 226 -15.22 -5.17 -4.84
C PHE A 226 -14.09 -5.85 -5.63
N GLN A 227 -14.41 -6.78 -6.53
CA GLN A 227 -13.39 -7.46 -7.35
C GLN A 227 -12.65 -6.48 -8.26
N LYS A 228 -13.37 -5.56 -8.93
CA LYS A 228 -12.77 -4.50 -9.75
C LYS A 228 -11.85 -3.59 -8.93
N ARG A 229 -12.25 -3.26 -7.70
CA ARG A 229 -11.47 -2.39 -6.81
C ARG A 229 -10.24 -3.10 -6.27
N ARG A 230 -10.36 -4.39 -5.95
CA ARG A 230 -9.24 -5.26 -5.57
C ARG A 230 -8.24 -5.41 -6.73
N ASP A 231 -8.72 -5.63 -7.94
CA ASP A 231 -7.87 -5.73 -9.13
C ASP A 231 -7.18 -4.40 -9.43
N TRP A 232 -7.85 -3.28 -9.24
CA TRP A 232 -7.21 -1.97 -9.33
C TRP A 232 -6.06 -1.83 -8.35
N LEU A 233 -6.24 -2.21 -7.08
CA LEU A 233 -5.17 -2.19 -6.07
C LEU A 233 -4.03 -3.13 -6.41
N ARG A 234 -4.34 -4.29 -6.95
CA ARG A 234 -3.33 -5.25 -7.39
C ARG A 234 -2.42 -4.65 -8.47
N LEU A 235 -3.01 -3.97 -9.45
CA LEU A 235 -2.28 -3.39 -10.59
C LEU A 235 -1.60 -2.06 -10.25
N ASN A 236 -2.26 -1.20 -9.49
CA ASN A 236 -1.81 0.18 -9.25
C ASN A 236 -1.19 0.39 -7.85
N GLY A 237 -1.46 -0.52 -6.92
CA GLY A 237 -0.94 -0.42 -5.55
C GLY A 237 0.58 -0.21 -5.49
N PRO A 238 1.41 -0.95 -6.25
CA PRO A 238 2.86 -0.73 -6.29
C PRO A 238 3.28 0.67 -6.71
N MET A 239 2.42 1.42 -7.40
CA MET A 239 2.68 2.80 -7.84
C MET A 239 2.27 3.84 -6.79
N LEU A 240 1.56 3.45 -5.73
CA LEU A 240 1.21 4.33 -4.61
C LEU A 240 2.39 4.41 -3.64
N ASN A 241 3.39 5.18 -4.00
CA ASN A 241 4.64 5.37 -3.26
C ASN A 241 4.93 6.84 -3.01
N PHE A 242 5.90 7.07 -2.08
CA PHE A 242 6.28 8.42 -1.69
C PHE A 242 7.77 8.52 -1.34
#